data_c4d71c4597536392adda4f05054a26aa
#
_entry.id   c4d71c4597536392adda4f05054a26aa
#
_cell.length_a   1.000
_cell.length_b   1.000
_cell.length_c   1.000
_cell.angle_alpha   90.00
_cell.angle_beta   90.00
_cell.angle_gamma   90.00
#
_symmetry.space_group_name_H-M   'P 1'
#
loop_
_entity.id
_entity.type
_entity.pdbx_description
1 polymer ?
#
loop_
_entity_poly.entity_id
_entity_poly.type
_entity_poly.pdbx_seq_one_letter_code
_entity_poly.pdbx_strand_id
1 'polypeptide(L)'
;MYDTQADSQPLLHTIDMSRTLKVLLVEDSKVLTERLSEVISQTSDVDLIGAVDNENDAVSRVRRDPVDVMILDLHLKQGTGFGVLRALAKSATRPKVIILTNYDLPEYKSAAMALGARYFLDKARDYDRIPEVLSEICIDQRAVR
;
A
#
# COMPACT_ATOMS: atom_id res chain seq x y z
N MET A 1 3.46 21.08 -36.02
CA MET A 1 3.24 20.81 -35.36
C MET A 1 2.88 20.38 -34.86
N TYR A 2 2.68 20.18 -34.97
CA TYR A 2 2.31 19.78 -34.24
C TYR A 2 1.72 19.63 -33.74
N ASP A 3 2.11 20.18 -33.83
CA ASP A 3 1.34 20.25 -32.91
C ASP A 3 0.07 19.57 -32.86
N THR A 4 -0.32 19.08 -33.62
CA THR A 4 -1.50 18.34 -33.61
C THR A 4 -1.57 17.28 -32.54
N GLN A 5 -0.53 16.90 -32.00
CA GLN A 5 -0.57 15.98 -30.89
C GLN A 5 -1.31 16.53 -29.70
N ALA A 6 -1.55 17.80 -29.69
CA ALA A 6 -2.33 18.42 -28.63
C ALA A 6 -3.72 17.83 -28.54
N ASP A 7 -4.25 17.33 -29.64
CA ASP A 7 -5.59 16.79 -29.62
C ASP A 7 -5.76 15.54 -28.80
N SER A 8 -4.68 14.79 -28.63
CA SER A 8 -4.76 13.57 -27.83
C SER A 8 -4.59 13.83 -26.35
N GLN A 9 -4.24 15.04 -25.97
CA GLN A 9 -3.97 15.34 -24.58
C GLN A 9 -5.15 15.19 -23.63
N PRO A 10 -6.38 15.50 -24.03
CA PRO A 10 -7.49 15.31 -23.10
C PRO A 10 -7.61 13.88 -22.59
N LEU A 11 -7.34 12.90 -23.44
CA LEU A 11 -7.34 11.52 -22.99
C LEU A 11 -6.20 11.22 -22.04
N LEU A 12 -5.05 11.82 -22.29
CA LEU A 12 -3.89 11.61 -21.43
C LEU A 12 -4.10 12.23 -20.06
N HIS A 13 -4.90 13.29 -19.99
CA HIS A 13 -5.18 13.93 -18.72
C HIS A 13 -6.07 13.11 -17.82
N THR A 14 -6.90 12.21 -18.38
CA THR A 14 -7.77 11.40 -17.56
C THR A 14 -7.08 10.12 -17.04
N ILE A 15 -6.00 9.71 -17.69
CA ILE A 15 -5.24 8.53 -17.29
C ILE A 15 -3.77 8.88 -17.20
N ASP A 16 -3.24 8.87 -15.99
CA ASP A 16 -1.83 9.18 -15.77
C ASP A 16 -1.03 7.87 -15.79
N MET A 17 -0.52 7.53 -16.97
CA MET A 17 0.22 6.30 -17.16
C MET A 17 1.67 6.38 -16.68
N SER A 18 2.16 7.59 -16.42
CA SER A 18 3.55 7.75 -15.99
C SER A 18 3.71 7.64 -14.48
N ARG A 19 2.61 7.70 -13.75
CA ARG A 19 2.64 7.71 -12.31
C ARG A 19 2.78 6.30 -11.75
N THR A 20 3.78 6.09 -10.91
CA THR A 20 3.95 4.82 -10.22
C THR A 20 3.20 4.83 -8.89
N LEU A 21 2.81 3.67 -8.45
CA LEU A 21 2.14 3.46 -7.18
C LEU A 21 3.21 3.39 -6.09
N LYS A 22 3.18 4.32 -5.15
CA LYS A 22 4.18 4.39 -4.09
C LYS A 22 3.75 3.54 -2.91
N VAL A 23 4.55 2.54 -2.60
CA VAL A 23 4.23 1.54 -1.58
C VAL A 23 5.19 1.64 -0.41
N LEU A 24 4.64 1.68 0.79
CA LEU A 24 5.39 1.59 2.04
C LEU A 24 5.12 0.22 2.67
N LEU A 25 6.18 -0.47 3.04
CA LEU A 25 6.08 -1.77 3.71
C LEU A 25 6.30 -1.59 5.20
N VAL A 26 5.39 -2.12 6.02
CA VAL A 26 5.49 -2.07 7.48
C VAL A 26 5.50 -3.50 8.01
N GLU A 27 6.70 -3.98 8.34
CA GLU A 27 6.94 -5.38 8.62
C GLU A 27 8.17 -5.52 9.51
N ASP A 28 8.11 -6.31 10.59
CA ASP A 28 9.25 -6.45 11.49
C ASP A 28 10.13 -7.68 11.20
N SER A 29 9.70 -8.58 10.34
CA SER A 29 10.52 -9.72 9.95
C SER A 29 11.46 -9.29 8.81
N LYS A 30 12.76 -9.39 9.07
CA LYS A 30 13.74 -9.00 8.07
C LYS A 30 13.67 -9.89 6.84
N VAL A 31 13.50 -11.18 7.05
CA VAL A 31 13.41 -12.14 5.95
C VAL A 31 12.19 -11.84 5.08
N LEU A 32 11.07 -11.58 5.70
CA LEU A 32 9.85 -11.29 4.95
C LEU A 32 9.94 -9.95 4.25
N THR A 33 10.55 -8.96 4.88
CA THR A 33 10.78 -7.66 4.27
C THR A 33 11.57 -7.81 2.98
N GLU A 34 12.63 -8.61 3.01
CA GLU A 34 13.45 -8.85 1.82
C GLU A 34 12.67 -9.53 0.71
N ARG A 35 11.88 -10.56 1.07
CA ARG A 35 11.07 -11.28 0.10
C ARG A 35 10.01 -10.40 -0.53
N LEU A 36 9.32 -9.63 0.29
CA LEU A 36 8.28 -8.72 -0.20
C LEU A 36 8.89 -7.63 -1.07
N SER A 37 10.04 -7.11 -0.66
CA SER A 37 10.73 -6.08 -1.44
C SER A 37 11.04 -6.58 -2.84
N GLU A 38 11.49 -7.83 -2.93
CA GLU A 38 11.81 -8.43 -4.22
C GLU A 38 10.55 -8.58 -5.08
N VAL A 39 9.48 -9.09 -4.49
CA VAL A 39 8.22 -9.28 -5.20
C VAL A 39 7.67 -7.93 -5.68
N ILE A 40 7.69 -6.94 -4.81
CA ILE A 40 7.18 -5.61 -5.15
C ILE A 40 8.01 -4.97 -6.25
N SER A 41 9.33 -5.11 -6.18
CA SER A 41 10.21 -4.50 -7.19
C SER A 41 10.02 -5.11 -8.57
N GLN A 42 9.49 -6.31 -8.64
CA GLN A 42 9.21 -6.97 -9.91
C GLN A 42 7.82 -6.66 -10.44
N THR A 43 7.00 -5.97 -9.66
CA THR A 43 5.64 -5.63 -10.06
C THR A 43 5.67 -4.32 -10.86
N SER A 44 5.05 -4.33 -12.03
CA SER A 44 5.04 -3.18 -12.93
C SER A 44 4.33 -1.98 -12.30
N ASP A 45 4.86 -0.81 -12.52
CA ASP A 45 4.25 0.46 -12.13
C ASP A 45 4.11 0.63 -10.62
N VAL A 46 4.95 -0.07 -9.86
CA VAL A 46 4.96 0.00 -8.41
C VAL A 46 6.36 0.37 -7.96
N ASP A 47 6.44 1.29 -7.01
CA ASP A 47 7.69 1.78 -6.46
C ASP A 47 7.67 1.58 -4.96
N LEU A 48 8.54 0.70 -4.46
CA LEU A 48 8.68 0.51 -3.02
C LEU A 48 9.51 1.64 -2.47
N ILE A 49 8.89 2.56 -1.75
CA ILE A 49 9.56 3.77 -1.28
C ILE A 49 10.24 3.57 0.07
N GLY A 50 10.00 2.47 0.74
CA GLY A 50 10.67 2.19 2.00
C GLY A 50 10.04 1.04 2.75
N ALA A 51 10.73 0.64 3.80
CA ALA A 51 10.26 -0.40 4.72
C ALA A 51 10.59 0.04 6.14
N VAL A 52 9.62 -0.09 7.02
CA VAL A 52 9.79 0.25 8.43
C VAL A 52 9.26 -0.91 9.27
N ASP A 53 9.62 -0.96 10.55
CA ASP A 53 9.32 -2.12 11.39
C ASP A 53 8.51 -1.79 12.64
N ASN A 54 8.02 -0.56 12.76
CA ASN A 54 7.31 -0.15 13.97
C ASN A 54 6.26 0.90 13.68
N GLU A 55 5.39 1.09 14.63
CA GLU A 55 4.23 1.99 14.48
C GLU A 55 4.64 3.44 14.26
N ASN A 56 5.55 3.94 15.07
CA ASN A 56 5.93 5.35 15.00
C ASN A 56 6.54 5.72 13.64
N ASP A 57 7.44 4.88 13.15
CA ASP A 57 8.07 5.14 11.86
C ASP A 57 7.07 5.07 10.72
N ALA A 58 6.10 4.15 10.81
CA ALA A 58 5.08 4.04 9.79
C ALA A 58 4.24 5.32 9.71
N VAL A 59 3.80 5.81 10.85
CA VAL A 59 2.98 7.03 10.93
C VAL A 59 3.77 8.24 10.47
N SER A 60 5.02 8.36 10.93
CA SER A 60 5.88 9.48 10.52
C SER A 60 6.10 9.51 9.02
N ARG A 61 6.30 8.33 8.45
CA ARG A 61 6.59 8.23 7.02
C ARG A 61 5.40 8.69 6.18
N VAL A 62 4.20 8.30 6.57
CA VAL A 62 2.99 8.72 5.85
C VAL A 62 2.77 10.22 5.96
N ARG A 63 3.11 10.81 7.10
CA ARG A 63 2.96 12.25 7.28
C ARG A 63 3.97 13.07 6.48
N ARG A 64 5.14 12.48 6.26
CA ARG A 64 6.24 13.19 5.60
C ARG A 64 6.25 13.02 4.09
N ASP A 65 5.92 11.83 3.61
CA ASP A 65 6.07 11.48 2.21
C ASP A 65 4.74 11.03 1.60
N PRO A 66 4.54 11.21 0.30
CA PRO A 66 3.35 10.66 -0.34
C PRO A 66 3.43 9.14 -0.39
N VAL A 67 2.41 8.48 0.15
CA VAL A 67 2.30 7.03 0.16
C VAL A 67 0.94 6.67 -0.40
N ASP A 68 0.92 5.88 -1.46
CA ASP A 68 -0.34 5.45 -2.08
C ASP A 68 -0.90 4.20 -1.43
N VAL A 69 -0.03 3.27 -1.07
CA VAL A 69 -0.41 2.00 -0.49
C VAL A 69 0.53 1.66 0.65
N MET A 70 -0.03 1.12 1.71
CA MET A 70 0.74 0.59 2.83
C MET A 70 0.45 -0.90 2.95
N ILE A 71 1.49 -1.73 2.96
CA ILE A 71 1.37 -3.14 3.31
C ILE A 71 1.75 -3.24 4.77
N LEU A 72 0.83 -3.67 5.61
CA LEU A 72 0.93 -3.50 7.05
C LEU A 72 0.68 -4.80 7.80
N ASP A 73 1.65 -5.19 8.62
CA ASP A 73 1.46 -6.28 9.56
C ASP A 73 0.77 -5.75 10.83
N LEU A 74 -0.02 -6.59 11.46
CA LEU A 74 -0.70 -6.23 12.71
C LEU A 74 0.22 -6.32 13.92
N HIS A 75 1.25 -7.17 13.87
CA HIS A 75 2.22 -7.29 14.97
C HIS A 75 3.54 -6.70 14.51
N LEU A 76 3.99 -5.69 15.23
CA LEU A 76 5.20 -4.98 14.90
C LEU A 76 6.18 -5.06 16.06
N LYS A 77 7.43 -4.69 15.78
CA LYS A 77 8.50 -4.69 16.78
C LYS A 77 8.13 -3.81 17.97
N GLN A 78 7.54 -2.66 17.68
CA GLN A 78 6.99 -1.75 18.68
C GLN A 78 5.68 -1.21 18.15
N GLY A 79 4.65 -1.28 18.97
CA GLY A 79 3.33 -0.86 18.56
C GLY A 79 2.61 -1.95 17.78
N THR A 80 1.53 -1.58 17.13
CA THR A 80 0.72 -2.53 16.38
C THR A 80 0.22 -1.91 15.09
N GLY A 81 -0.17 -2.77 14.15
CA GLY A 81 -0.83 -2.29 12.94
C GLY A 81 -2.15 -1.61 13.23
N PHE A 82 -2.85 -2.04 14.27
CA PHE A 82 -4.09 -1.36 14.67
C PHE A 82 -3.81 0.08 15.09
N GLY A 83 -2.70 0.31 15.80
CA GLY A 83 -2.30 1.66 16.16
C GLY A 83 -2.00 2.52 14.95
N VAL A 84 -1.36 1.94 13.95
CA VAL A 84 -1.11 2.64 12.69
C VAL A 84 -2.45 3.02 12.03
N LEU A 85 -3.37 2.06 11.91
CA LEU A 85 -4.67 2.32 11.30
C LEU A 85 -5.41 3.44 12.01
N ARG A 86 -5.40 3.44 13.34
CA ARG A 86 -6.07 4.48 14.12
C ARG A 86 -5.45 5.86 13.88
N ALA A 87 -4.14 5.91 13.79
CA ALA A 87 -3.45 7.17 13.51
C ALA A 87 -3.77 7.69 12.11
N LEU A 88 -3.79 6.79 11.13
CA LEU A 88 -4.11 7.16 9.75
C LEU A 88 -5.54 7.63 9.60
N ALA A 89 -6.46 7.11 10.39
CA ALA A 89 -7.86 7.51 10.32
C ALA A 89 -8.06 8.99 10.63
N LYS A 90 -7.09 9.61 11.31
CA LYS A 90 -7.15 11.03 11.66
C LYS A 90 -6.42 11.90 10.65
N SER A 91 -5.85 11.30 9.63
CA SER A 91 -5.06 12.03 8.64
C SER A 91 -5.92 12.46 7.47
N ALA A 92 -5.62 13.63 6.90
CA ALA A 92 -6.35 14.15 5.76
C ALA A 92 -6.10 13.29 4.51
N THR A 93 -4.88 12.81 4.37
CA THR A 93 -4.52 11.92 3.26
C THR A 93 -4.15 10.57 3.85
N ARG A 94 -4.79 9.54 3.31
CA ARG A 94 -4.57 8.19 3.82
C ARG A 94 -4.22 7.25 2.68
N PRO A 95 -3.17 6.45 2.84
CA PRO A 95 -2.89 5.40 1.87
C PRO A 95 -3.96 4.32 1.95
N LYS A 96 -4.10 3.57 0.88
CA LYS A 96 -4.87 2.33 0.92
C LYS A 96 -4.05 1.31 1.68
N VAL A 97 -4.67 0.62 2.63
CA VAL A 97 -3.94 -0.31 3.50
C VAL A 97 -4.29 -1.74 3.15
N ILE A 98 -3.24 -2.53 2.91
CA ILE A 98 -3.33 -3.98 2.75
C ILE A 98 -2.76 -4.58 4.03
N ILE A 99 -3.60 -5.25 4.80
CA ILE A 99 -3.09 -6.00 5.95
C ILE A 99 -2.52 -7.31 5.45
N LEU A 100 -1.33 -7.64 5.91
CA LEU A 100 -0.68 -8.91 5.62
C LEU A 100 -0.16 -9.47 6.93
N THR A 101 -0.81 -10.49 7.48
CA THR A 101 -0.53 -10.92 8.83
C THR A 101 -0.66 -12.43 8.98
N ASN A 102 0.01 -12.98 10.02
CA ASN A 102 -0.16 -14.39 10.39
C ASN A 102 -1.41 -14.59 11.25
N TYR A 103 -2.07 -13.53 11.66
CA TYR A 103 -3.18 -13.60 12.61
C TYR A 103 -4.49 -13.48 11.87
N ASP A 104 -4.89 -14.57 11.21
CA ASP A 104 -6.08 -14.63 10.37
C ASP A 104 -7.30 -15.01 11.23
N LEU A 105 -7.64 -14.17 12.18
CA LEU A 105 -8.80 -14.37 13.02
C LEU A 105 -9.91 -13.44 12.58
N PRO A 106 -11.18 -13.92 12.58
CA PRO A 106 -12.30 -13.07 12.13
C PRO A 106 -12.39 -11.75 12.88
N GLU A 107 -12.12 -11.75 14.18
CA GLU A 107 -12.19 -10.52 14.97
C GLU A 107 -11.10 -9.53 14.59
N TYR A 108 -9.93 -10.02 14.19
CA TYR A 108 -8.85 -9.15 13.73
C TYR A 108 -9.21 -8.55 12.38
N LYS A 109 -9.76 -9.37 11.49
CA LYS A 109 -10.19 -8.89 10.19
C LYS A 109 -11.27 -7.83 10.33
N SER A 110 -12.29 -8.11 11.15
CA SER A 110 -13.36 -7.16 11.36
C SER A 110 -12.85 -5.84 11.91
N ALA A 111 -11.96 -5.90 12.89
CA ALA A 111 -11.41 -4.69 13.49
C ALA A 111 -10.58 -3.89 12.48
N ALA A 112 -9.74 -4.56 11.70
CA ALA A 112 -8.91 -3.88 10.72
C ALA A 112 -9.75 -3.24 9.63
N MET A 113 -10.75 -3.95 9.13
CA MET A 113 -11.61 -3.40 8.08
C MET A 113 -12.44 -2.23 8.59
N ALA A 114 -12.90 -2.31 9.83
CA ALA A 114 -13.63 -1.21 10.45
C ALA A 114 -12.77 0.04 10.61
N LEU A 115 -11.46 -0.14 10.76
CA LEU A 115 -10.51 0.97 10.87
C LEU A 115 -10.02 1.46 9.51
N GLY A 116 -10.52 0.89 8.42
CA GLY A 116 -10.25 1.43 7.09
C GLY A 116 -9.34 0.62 6.21
N ALA A 117 -8.92 -0.58 6.64
CA ALA A 117 -8.12 -1.43 5.76
C ALA A 117 -8.95 -1.85 4.55
N ARG A 118 -8.30 -1.95 3.39
CA ARG A 118 -8.95 -2.32 2.13
C ARG A 118 -8.88 -3.81 1.86
N TYR A 119 -7.77 -4.45 2.26
CA TYR A 119 -7.53 -5.86 2.04
C TYR A 119 -7.00 -6.48 3.31
N PHE A 120 -7.34 -7.73 3.55
CA PHE A 120 -6.85 -8.48 4.69
C PHE A 120 -6.35 -9.82 4.19
N LEU A 121 -5.03 -10.00 4.18
CA LEU A 121 -4.37 -11.16 3.59
C LEU A 121 -3.59 -11.93 4.66
N ASP A 122 -3.57 -13.25 4.49
CA ASP A 122 -2.83 -14.15 5.37
C ASP A 122 -1.42 -14.35 4.81
N LYS A 123 -0.39 -14.19 5.65
CA LYS A 123 1.00 -14.29 5.21
C LYS A 123 1.33 -15.64 4.58
N ALA A 124 0.78 -16.71 5.11
CA ALA A 124 1.11 -18.04 4.61
C ALA A 124 0.30 -18.38 3.36
N ARG A 125 -0.97 -17.99 3.33
CA ARG A 125 -1.86 -18.41 2.25
C ARG A 125 -1.89 -17.44 1.09
N ASP A 126 -1.85 -16.16 1.38
CA ASP A 126 -2.15 -15.12 0.37
C ASP A 126 -0.93 -14.31 -0.07
N TYR A 127 0.26 -14.74 0.29
CA TYR A 127 1.49 -14.01 -0.03
C TYR A 127 1.61 -13.73 -1.54
N ASP A 128 1.27 -14.73 -2.36
CA ASP A 128 1.37 -14.62 -3.82
C ASP A 128 0.37 -13.65 -4.43
N ARG A 129 -0.61 -13.23 -3.65
CA ARG A 129 -1.65 -12.32 -4.16
C ARG A 129 -1.21 -10.85 -4.12
N ILE A 130 -0.10 -10.55 -3.49
CA ILE A 130 0.36 -9.17 -3.36
C ILE A 130 0.53 -8.48 -4.72
N PRO A 131 1.22 -9.07 -5.70
CA PRO A 131 1.35 -8.39 -7.00
C PRO A 131 0.00 -8.15 -7.67
N GLU A 132 -0.91 -9.09 -7.58
CA GLU A 132 -2.24 -8.96 -8.16
C GLU A 132 -3.02 -7.82 -7.51
N VAL A 133 -2.99 -7.76 -6.18
CA VAL A 133 -3.68 -6.71 -5.44
C VAL A 133 -3.10 -5.34 -5.76
N LEU A 134 -1.78 -5.23 -5.83
CA LEU A 134 -1.12 -3.96 -6.18
C LEU A 134 -1.49 -3.52 -7.59
N SER A 135 -1.54 -4.45 -8.52
CA SER A 135 -1.95 -4.14 -9.89
C SER A 135 -3.38 -3.65 -9.94
N GLU A 136 -4.26 -4.27 -9.17
CA GLU A 136 -5.66 -3.89 -9.08
C GLU A 136 -5.81 -2.46 -8.55
N ILE A 137 -5.07 -2.13 -7.49
CA ILE A 137 -5.09 -0.79 -6.92
C ILE A 137 -4.54 0.22 -7.92
N CYS A 138 -3.49 -0.14 -8.63
CA CYS A 138 -2.87 0.73 -9.62
C CYS A 138 -3.86 1.06 -10.73
N ILE A 139 -4.58 0.07 -11.23
CA ILE A 139 -5.58 0.27 -12.27
C ILE A 139 -6.70 1.17 -11.77
N ASP A 140 -7.21 0.91 -10.58
CA ASP A 140 -8.27 1.73 -10.00
C ASP A 140 -7.84 3.18 -9.83
N GLN A 141 -6.61 3.39 -9.40
CA GLN A 141 -6.10 4.73 -9.18
C GLN A 141 -5.95 5.51 -10.47
N ARG A 142 -5.56 4.83 -11.56
CA ARG A 142 -5.44 5.46 -12.87
C ARG A 142 -6.78 5.75 -13.51
N ALA A 143 -7.78 4.91 -13.24
CA ALA A 143 -9.10 5.06 -13.81
C ALA A 143 -9.89 6.19 -13.16
N VAL A 144 -9.57 6.53 -11.92
CA VAL A 144 -10.28 7.56 -11.17
C VAL A 144 -9.62 8.92 -11.46
N ARG A 145 -10.33 9.80 -12.07
CA ARG A 145 -9.85 11.14 -12.40
C ARG A 145 -10.99 12.16 -12.36
#